data_5fc2d9ee475cbc00c50875972d2e06b8
#
_entry.id   5fc2d9ee475cbc00c50875972d2e06b8
#
_cell.length_a   1.000
_cell.length_b   1.000
_cell.length_c   1.000
_cell.angle_alpha   90.00
_cell.angle_beta   90.00
_cell.angle_gamma   90.00
#
_symmetry.space_group_name_H-M   'P 1'
#
loop_
_entity.id
_entity.type
_entity.pdbx_description
1 polymer ?
#
loop_
_entity_poly.entity_id
_entity_poly.type
_entity_poly.pdbx_seq_one_letter_code
_entity_poly.pdbx_strand_id
1 'polypeptide(L)'
;MNTVVRAVRTFLAGCLGVLAVLASRAEAAEIKVLSAGAMKTIVTEFAETFRQETGHTVQITAGTVGALRQKAVAGDPADVLILTDAAIDDLARQGLVVPGPRADLARTGIGVGVKQGAPLPDISTPEALKQTLLTVKSFVYIDPARGGTSGIHFASVLQRLGIADAVKDKAVLWPGGFAAEAVLKGQAELVVTQISEILPVKGVTLVGPLPKDLQKITTYSAGLAVKSAAPDPARTFIAYMARPAFKPKFAAAGLDYKE
;
A
#
# COMPACT_ATOMS: atom_id res chain seq x y z
N MET A 1 -31.33 -87.30 29.41
CA MET A 1 -32.50 -86.76 28.71
C MET A 1 -32.23 -85.33 28.38
N ASN A 2 -32.07 -85.08 27.13
CA ASN A 2 -31.44 -83.98 26.44
C ASN A 2 -32.17 -82.67 26.61
N THR A 3 -31.43 -81.57 26.82
CA THR A 3 -31.93 -80.31 26.39
C THR A 3 -30.71 -79.43 25.89
N VAL A 4 -30.69 -79.25 24.60
CA VAL A 4 -29.69 -78.46 23.86
C VAL A 4 -30.03 -77.03 24.07
N VAL A 5 -29.15 -76.29 24.71
CA VAL A 5 -29.22 -74.82 24.75
C VAL A 5 -28.37 -74.27 23.59
N ARG A 6 -29.05 -73.83 22.55
CA ARG A 6 -28.42 -73.06 21.45
C ARG A 6 -28.17 -71.63 21.89
N ALA A 7 -26.89 -71.31 22.08
CA ALA A 7 -26.47 -69.94 22.24
C ALA A 7 -26.55 -69.17 20.91
N VAL A 8 -27.45 -68.23 20.83
CA VAL A 8 -27.49 -67.24 19.74
C VAL A 8 -26.41 -66.20 20.01
N ARG A 9 -25.32 -66.30 19.28
CA ARG A 9 -24.32 -65.23 19.23
C ARG A 9 -24.81 -64.10 18.31
N THR A 10 -25.33 -63.04 18.90
CA THR A 10 -25.68 -61.84 18.19
C THR A 10 -24.34 -61.09 17.81
N PHE A 11 -24.03 -61.09 16.53
CA PHE A 11 -22.95 -60.28 15.97
C PHE A 11 -23.41 -58.82 15.96
N LEU A 12 -22.97 -58.02 16.93
CA LEU A 12 -23.04 -56.57 16.83
C LEU A 12 -21.87 -56.13 15.95
N ALA A 13 -22.13 -56.00 14.65
CA ALA A 13 -21.25 -55.30 13.74
C ALA A 13 -21.37 -53.81 14.03
N GLY A 14 -20.44 -53.30 14.88
CA GLY A 14 -20.29 -51.89 15.09
C GLY A 14 -19.79 -51.23 13.81
N CYS A 15 -20.68 -50.57 13.09
CA CYS A 15 -20.29 -49.60 12.05
C CYS A 15 -19.59 -48.43 12.74
N LEU A 16 -18.28 -48.53 12.91
CA LEU A 16 -17.45 -47.33 13.12
C LEU A 16 -17.46 -46.53 11.80
N GLY A 17 -18.47 -45.66 11.69
CA GLY A 17 -18.45 -44.60 10.69
C GLY A 17 -17.27 -43.66 11.01
N VAL A 18 -16.14 -43.92 10.36
CA VAL A 18 -15.06 -42.91 10.28
C VAL A 18 -15.65 -41.74 9.50
N LEU A 19 -16.16 -40.75 10.21
CA LEU A 19 -16.42 -39.43 9.66
C LEU A 19 -15.05 -38.86 9.32
N ALA A 20 -14.55 -39.17 8.12
CA ALA A 20 -13.48 -38.42 7.50
C ALA A 20 -14.03 -37.00 7.26
N VAL A 21 -13.83 -36.12 8.23
CA VAL A 21 -13.95 -34.67 8.01
C VAL A 21 -12.92 -34.35 6.95
N LEU A 22 -13.35 -34.37 5.69
CA LEU A 22 -12.65 -33.76 4.58
C LEU A 22 -12.59 -32.28 4.92
N ALA A 23 -11.65 -31.88 5.77
CA ALA A 23 -11.21 -30.51 5.81
C ALA A 23 -10.70 -30.20 4.41
N SER A 24 -11.56 -29.61 3.57
CA SER A 24 -11.14 -28.99 2.32
C SER A 24 -10.03 -28.03 2.70
N ARG A 25 -8.78 -28.48 2.57
CA ARG A 25 -7.67 -27.57 2.55
C ARG A 25 -7.94 -26.68 1.34
N ALA A 26 -8.40 -25.46 1.60
CA ALA A 26 -8.45 -24.46 0.57
C ALA A 26 -7.05 -24.45 -0.08
N GLU A 27 -7.01 -24.75 -1.38
CA GLU A 27 -5.75 -24.76 -2.12
C GLU A 27 -5.09 -23.41 -1.96
N ALA A 28 -3.79 -23.42 -1.64
CA ALA A 28 -3.05 -22.18 -1.44
C ALA A 28 -3.03 -21.40 -2.75
N ALA A 29 -3.69 -20.25 -2.79
CA ALA A 29 -3.76 -19.41 -3.97
C ALA A 29 -2.65 -18.34 -3.93
N GLU A 30 -2.20 -17.93 -5.11
CA GLU A 30 -1.36 -16.74 -5.31
C GLU A 30 -2.27 -15.56 -5.69
N ILE A 31 -2.19 -14.48 -4.91
CA ILE A 31 -2.93 -13.23 -5.11
C ILE A 31 -1.99 -12.18 -5.69
N LYS A 32 -2.30 -11.65 -6.87
CA LYS A 32 -1.53 -10.60 -7.53
C LYS A 32 -2.06 -9.23 -7.16
N VAL A 33 -1.20 -8.40 -6.58
CA VAL A 33 -1.56 -7.07 -6.06
C VAL A 33 -0.78 -5.99 -6.80
N LEU A 34 -1.50 -5.03 -7.39
CA LEU A 34 -0.93 -3.76 -7.86
C LEU A 34 -1.07 -2.73 -6.75
N SER A 35 0.03 -2.35 -6.09
CA SER A 35 0.03 -1.49 -4.90
C SER A 35 0.77 -0.18 -5.13
N ALA A 36 0.13 0.95 -4.83
CA ALA A 36 0.80 2.25 -4.77
C ALA A 36 2.01 2.21 -3.83
N GLY A 37 3.10 2.89 -4.20
CA GLY A 37 4.35 2.92 -3.45
C GLY A 37 4.17 3.30 -1.98
N ALA A 38 3.29 4.26 -1.71
CA ALA A 38 2.97 4.72 -0.35
C ALA A 38 2.40 3.61 0.56
N MET A 39 1.84 2.55 -0.01
CA MET A 39 1.27 1.40 0.70
C MET A 39 2.23 0.20 0.73
N LYS A 40 3.34 0.24 -0.02
CA LYS A 40 4.22 -0.91 -0.23
C LYS A 40 4.66 -1.57 1.07
N THR A 41 5.18 -0.80 2.01
CA THR A 41 5.74 -1.34 3.27
C THR A 41 4.69 -2.10 4.06
N ILE A 42 3.53 -1.49 4.30
CA ILE A 42 2.47 -2.10 5.10
C ILE A 42 1.81 -3.28 4.40
N VAL A 43 1.61 -3.19 3.07
CA VAL A 43 1.05 -4.30 2.29
C VAL A 43 2.00 -5.50 2.27
N THR A 44 3.32 -5.26 2.23
CA THR A 44 4.31 -6.35 2.33
C THR A 44 4.27 -7.03 3.70
N GLU A 45 4.15 -6.26 4.78
CA GLU A 45 4.00 -6.83 6.13
C GLU A 45 2.71 -7.65 6.26
N PHE A 46 1.60 -7.12 5.75
CA PHE A 46 0.32 -7.84 5.77
C PHE A 46 0.32 -9.08 4.88
N ALA A 47 1.00 -9.07 3.75
CA ALA A 47 1.15 -10.21 2.87
C ALA A 47 1.82 -11.39 3.61
N GLU A 48 2.88 -11.11 4.36
CA GLU A 48 3.59 -12.15 5.12
C GLU A 48 2.75 -12.71 6.27
N THR A 49 2.10 -11.85 7.07
CA THR A 49 1.23 -12.33 8.17
C THR A 49 -0.02 -13.04 7.62
N PHE A 50 -0.59 -12.59 6.51
CA PHE A 50 -1.70 -13.25 5.84
C PHE A 50 -1.32 -14.65 5.33
N ARG A 51 -0.12 -14.79 4.75
CA ARG A 51 0.41 -16.09 4.34
C ARG A 51 0.54 -17.05 5.52
N GLN A 52 1.00 -16.58 6.67
CA GLN A 52 1.13 -17.40 7.88
C GLN A 52 -0.24 -17.86 8.41
N GLU A 53 -1.27 -17.00 8.34
CA GLU A 53 -2.61 -17.30 8.84
C GLU A 53 -3.44 -18.19 7.89
N THR A 54 -3.26 -18.02 6.57
CA THR A 54 -4.16 -18.62 5.57
C THR A 54 -3.51 -19.61 4.61
N GLY A 55 -2.18 -19.59 4.50
CA GLY A 55 -1.43 -20.32 3.49
C GLY A 55 -1.41 -19.66 2.10
N HIS A 56 -2.25 -18.64 1.83
CA HIS A 56 -2.24 -17.92 0.55
C HIS A 56 -1.02 -17.03 0.43
N THR A 57 -0.46 -16.92 -0.78
CA THR A 57 0.67 -16.04 -1.08
C THR A 57 0.19 -14.76 -1.76
N VAL A 58 0.93 -13.66 -1.58
CA VAL A 58 0.61 -12.36 -2.18
C VAL A 58 1.82 -11.86 -2.95
N GLN A 59 1.67 -11.73 -4.26
CA GLN A 59 2.69 -11.16 -5.14
C GLN A 59 2.40 -9.67 -5.36
N ILE A 60 3.31 -8.80 -4.91
CA ILE A 60 3.12 -7.35 -4.95
C ILE A 60 3.94 -6.72 -6.07
N THR A 61 3.26 -6.03 -6.98
CA THR A 61 3.87 -5.09 -7.92
C THR A 61 3.63 -3.68 -7.43
N ALA A 62 4.69 -3.02 -6.94
CA ALA A 62 4.60 -1.66 -6.44
C ALA A 62 4.99 -0.63 -7.51
N GLY A 63 4.34 0.56 -7.48
CA GLY A 63 4.63 1.62 -8.43
C GLY A 63 3.89 2.91 -8.14
N THR A 64 4.02 3.91 -9.03
CA THR A 64 3.20 5.11 -8.98
C THR A 64 1.75 4.78 -9.33
N VAL A 65 0.81 5.55 -8.80
CA VAL A 65 -0.62 5.37 -9.11
C VAL A 65 -0.88 5.41 -10.61
N GLY A 66 -0.25 6.34 -11.33
CA GLY A 66 -0.39 6.47 -12.78
C GLY A 66 0.11 5.25 -13.54
N ALA A 67 1.31 4.74 -13.20
CA ALA A 67 1.87 3.56 -13.85
C ALA A 67 1.02 2.30 -13.58
N LEU A 68 0.51 2.14 -12.37
CA LEU A 68 -0.32 0.99 -12.01
C LEU A 68 -1.71 1.06 -12.67
N ARG A 69 -2.29 2.26 -12.81
CA ARG A 69 -3.51 2.45 -13.61
C ARG A 69 -3.30 2.03 -15.07
N GLN A 70 -2.18 2.43 -15.68
CA GLN A 70 -1.84 2.03 -17.06
C GLN A 70 -1.75 0.50 -17.16
N LYS A 71 -1.11 -0.18 -16.20
CA LYS A 71 -1.05 -1.64 -16.14
C LYS A 71 -2.44 -2.28 -16.07
N ALA A 72 -3.30 -1.78 -15.20
CA ALA A 72 -4.67 -2.28 -15.06
C ALA A 72 -5.49 -2.09 -16.35
N VAL A 73 -5.36 -0.93 -17.00
CA VAL A 73 -6.03 -0.65 -18.30
C VAL A 73 -5.46 -1.50 -19.43
N ALA A 74 -4.15 -1.78 -19.42
CA ALA A 74 -3.51 -2.67 -20.39
C ALA A 74 -3.89 -4.14 -20.20
N GLY A 75 -4.54 -4.48 -19.09
CA GLY A 75 -4.95 -5.85 -18.77
C GLY A 75 -3.87 -6.70 -18.13
N ASP A 76 -2.85 -6.09 -17.52
CA ASP A 76 -1.86 -6.81 -16.72
C ASP A 76 -2.59 -7.60 -15.62
N PRO A 77 -2.20 -8.85 -15.35
CA PRO A 77 -2.86 -9.69 -14.35
C PRO A 77 -2.81 -9.06 -12.95
N ALA A 78 -3.99 -8.88 -12.37
CA ALA A 78 -4.14 -8.39 -11.00
C ALA A 78 -5.43 -8.96 -10.38
N ASP A 79 -5.36 -9.26 -9.09
CA ASP A 79 -6.51 -9.67 -8.29
C ASP A 79 -6.98 -8.51 -7.40
N VAL A 80 -6.04 -7.76 -6.83
CA VAL A 80 -6.30 -6.59 -5.98
C VAL A 80 -5.54 -5.37 -6.49
N LEU A 81 -6.23 -4.24 -6.56
CA LEU A 81 -5.61 -2.94 -6.81
C LEU A 81 -5.67 -2.12 -5.52
N ILE A 82 -4.52 -1.59 -5.07
CA ILE A 82 -4.40 -0.69 -3.92
C ILE A 82 -3.86 0.64 -4.44
N LEU A 83 -4.77 1.56 -4.74
CA LEU A 83 -4.48 2.85 -5.37
C LEU A 83 -5.15 3.97 -4.57
N THR A 84 -5.14 5.19 -5.08
CA THR A 84 -5.94 6.26 -4.50
C THR A 84 -7.43 5.97 -4.68
N ASP A 85 -8.24 6.47 -3.76
CA ASP A 85 -9.71 6.39 -3.82
C ASP A 85 -10.26 6.81 -5.19
N ALA A 86 -9.84 7.97 -5.68
CA ALA A 86 -10.24 8.47 -7.00
C ALA A 86 -9.82 7.53 -8.15
N ALA A 87 -8.65 6.88 -8.05
CA ALA A 87 -8.20 5.93 -9.07
C ALA A 87 -9.01 4.63 -9.05
N ILE A 88 -9.35 4.12 -7.87
CA ILE A 88 -10.23 2.95 -7.72
C ILE A 88 -11.62 3.24 -8.29
N ASP A 89 -12.21 4.40 -7.94
CA ASP A 89 -13.52 4.81 -8.46
C ASP A 89 -13.51 4.96 -9.99
N ASP A 90 -12.44 5.50 -10.55
CA ASP A 90 -12.28 5.64 -11.99
C ASP A 90 -12.17 4.27 -12.71
N LEU A 91 -11.38 3.35 -12.16
CA LEU A 91 -11.25 1.99 -12.70
C LEU A 91 -12.55 1.19 -12.55
N ALA A 92 -13.34 1.43 -11.49
CA ALA A 92 -14.66 0.84 -11.33
C ALA A 92 -15.63 1.33 -12.40
N ARG A 93 -15.64 2.64 -12.74
CA ARG A 93 -16.43 3.19 -13.85
C ARG A 93 -16.03 2.61 -15.20
N GLN A 94 -14.76 2.23 -15.38
CA GLN A 94 -14.25 1.57 -16.57
C GLN A 94 -14.53 0.06 -16.61
N GLY A 95 -15.17 -0.52 -15.58
CA GLY A 95 -15.44 -1.94 -15.48
C GLY A 95 -14.22 -2.82 -15.20
N LEU A 96 -13.13 -2.24 -14.67
CA LEU A 96 -11.89 -2.95 -14.34
C LEU A 96 -11.81 -3.36 -12.87
N VAL A 97 -12.54 -2.65 -12.00
CA VAL A 97 -12.72 -2.97 -10.58
C VAL A 97 -14.17 -3.34 -10.35
N VAL A 98 -14.42 -4.36 -9.54
CA VAL A 98 -15.78 -4.82 -9.21
C VAL A 98 -16.56 -3.67 -8.56
N PRO A 99 -17.75 -3.33 -9.09
CA PRO A 99 -18.58 -2.29 -8.53
C PRO A 99 -19.00 -2.60 -7.09
N GLY A 100 -19.08 -1.56 -6.27
CA GLY A 100 -19.48 -1.67 -4.87
C GLY A 100 -18.69 -0.71 -3.98
N PRO A 101 -18.90 -0.75 -2.66
CA PRO A 101 -18.13 0.06 -1.74
C PRO A 101 -16.66 -0.38 -1.80
N ARG A 102 -15.78 0.56 -2.10
CA ARG A 102 -14.34 0.32 -2.02
C ARG A 102 -13.91 0.22 -0.55
N ALA A 103 -12.86 -0.55 -0.29
CA ALA A 103 -12.24 -0.61 1.03
C ALA A 103 -11.22 0.51 1.17
N ASP A 104 -11.57 1.60 1.85
CA ASP A 104 -10.61 2.64 2.21
C ASP A 104 -9.71 2.12 3.33
N LEU A 105 -8.42 1.92 3.05
CA LEU A 105 -7.49 1.29 3.97
C LEU A 105 -6.82 2.30 4.89
N ALA A 106 -6.24 3.35 4.32
CA ALA A 106 -5.47 4.33 5.06
C ALA A 106 -5.32 5.64 4.28
N ARG A 107 -4.78 6.66 4.94
CA ARG A 107 -4.44 7.94 4.33
C ARG A 107 -3.07 8.40 4.82
N THR A 108 -2.38 9.18 4.03
CA THR A 108 -1.10 9.79 4.41
C THR A 108 -0.96 11.17 3.78
N GLY A 109 -0.17 12.03 4.44
CA GLY A 109 0.22 13.32 3.93
C GLY A 109 1.58 13.29 3.26
N ILE A 110 1.95 14.40 2.63
CA ILE A 110 3.29 14.62 2.08
C ILE A 110 4.17 15.22 3.19
N GLY A 111 5.40 14.73 3.28
CA GLY A 111 6.39 15.21 4.24
C GLY A 111 7.71 15.55 3.58
N VAL A 112 8.57 16.16 4.38
CA VAL A 112 9.95 16.47 4.06
C VAL A 112 10.88 15.60 4.89
N GLY A 113 11.88 15.00 4.27
CA GLY A 113 12.92 14.22 4.95
C GLY A 113 14.31 14.69 4.58
N VAL A 114 15.25 14.52 5.51
CA VAL A 114 16.68 14.82 5.35
C VAL A 114 17.52 13.63 5.78
N LYS A 115 18.80 13.62 5.42
CA LYS A 115 19.71 12.60 5.93
C LYS A 115 19.76 12.64 7.46
N GLN A 116 19.77 11.51 8.10
CA GLN A 116 19.90 11.42 9.56
C GLN A 116 21.16 12.15 10.05
N GLY A 117 20.98 13.01 11.07
CA GLY A 117 22.06 13.85 11.60
C GLY A 117 22.28 15.17 10.86
N ALA A 118 21.63 15.40 9.71
CA ALA A 118 21.65 16.72 9.07
C ALA A 118 20.80 17.73 9.86
N PRO A 119 21.10 19.03 9.77
CA PRO A 119 20.25 20.08 10.34
C PRO A 119 18.82 19.97 9.80
N LEU A 120 17.85 20.14 10.69
CA LEU A 120 16.43 20.13 10.31
C LEU A 120 16.05 21.52 9.76
N PRO A 121 15.63 21.62 8.50
CA PRO A 121 15.19 22.89 7.94
C PRO A 121 13.84 23.31 8.51
N ASP A 122 13.60 24.63 8.54
CA ASP A 122 12.26 25.14 8.89
C ASP A 122 11.33 25.00 7.69
N ILE A 123 10.25 24.25 7.89
CA ILE A 123 9.17 24.03 6.93
C ILE A 123 7.80 24.33 7.52
N SER A 124 7.75 25.04 8.65
CA SER A 124 6.53 25.23 9.46
C SER A 124 5.45 26.06 8.76
N THR A 125 5.84 26.93 7.84
CA THR A 125 4.94 27.78 7.05
C THR A 125 5.25 27.68 5.55
N PRO A 126 4.31 28.08 4.67
CA PRO A 126 4.60 28.17 3.23
C PRO A 126 5.85 28.99 2.90
N GLU A 127 6.06 30.11 3.60
CA GLU A 127 7.20 30.98 3.44
C GLU A 127 8.52 30.34 3.90
N ALA A 128 8.51 29.65 5.05
CA ALA A 128 9.67 28.91 5.54
C ALA A 128 10.05 27.76 4.59
N LEU A 129 9.07 26.99 4.11
CA LEU A 129 9.31 25.96 3.08
C LEU A 129 9.89 26.57 1.80
N LYS A 130 9.35 27.70 1.32
CA LYS A 130 9.88 28.42 0.16
C LYS A 130 11.34 28.79 0.35
N GLN A 131 11.70 29.40 1.48
CA GLN A 131 13.08 29.78 1.79
C GLN A 131 14.00 28.56 1.86
N THR A 132 13.54 27.49 2.50
CA THR A 132 14.27 26.21 2.53
C THR A 132 14.58 25.70 1.13
N LEU A 133 13.58 25.62 0.24
CA LEU A 133 13.76 25.14 -1.13
C LEU A 133 14.66 26.05 -1.98
N LEU A 134 14.61 27.36 -1.75
CA LEU A 134 15.51 28.31 -2.41
C LEU A 134 16.97 28.20 -1.92
N THR A 135 17.18 27.77 -0.68
CA THR A 135 18.51 27.74 -0.04
C THR A 135 19.25 26.42 -0.24
N VAL A 136 18.55 25.28 -0.18
CA VAL A 136 19.19 23.95 -0.36
C VAL A 136 19.83 23.82 -1.73
N LYS A 137 20.86 22.99 -1.83
CA LYS A 137 21.55 22.74 -3.11
C LYS A 137 20.72 21.86 -4.02
N SER A 138 19.99 20.90 -3.46
CA SER A 138 19.16 19.98 -4.22
C SER A 138 18.05 19.36 -3.37
N PHE A 139 16.95 19.00 -4.00
CA PHE A 139 15.88 18.22 -3.38
C PHE A 139 15.30 17.22 -4.37
N VAL A 140 14.81 16.09 -3.87
CA VAL A 140 14.23 15.02 -4.69
C VAL A 140 12.74 14.89 -4.42
N TYR A 141 11.97 14.64 -5.48
CA TYR A 141 10.56 14.26 -5.39
C TYR A 141 10.18 13.37 -6.58
N ILE A 142 9.04 12.68 -6.48
CA ILE A 142 8.58 11.78 -7.54
C ILE A 142 8.31 12.58 -8.81
N ASP A 143 8.82 12.11 -9.95
CA ASP A 143 8.57 12.71 -11.26
C ASP A 143 7.05 12.78 -11.54
N PRO A 144 6.48 13.99 -11.72
CA PRO A 144 5.06 14.15 -12.03
C PRO A 144 4.62 13.39 -13.29
N ALA A 145 5.51 13.27 -14.30
CA ALA A 145 5.23 12.55 -15.54
C ALA A 145 5.01 11.05 -15.34
N ARG A 146 5.47 10.50 -14.22
CA ARG A 146 5.24 9.11 -13.83
C ARG A 146 3.90 8.89 -13.13
N GLY A 147 3.09 9.94 -12.92
CA GLY A 147 1.78 9.85 -12.28
C GLY A 147 1.83 9.55 -10.78
N GLY A 148 2.91 9.93 -10.12
CA GLY A 148 3.05 9.85 -8.66
C GLY A 148 2.24 10.95 -7.97
N THR A 149 1.38 10.59 -7.03
CA THR A 149 0.44 11.52 -6.35
C THR A 149 1.16 12.66 -5.63
N SER A 150 2.23 12.34 -4.88
CA SER A 150 3.05 13.33 -4.18
C SER A 150 3.79 14.24 -5.15
N GLY A 151 4.34 13.68 -6.23
CA GLY A 151 5.09 14.44 -7.21
C GLY A 151 4.24 15.44 -7.98
N ILE A 152 3.06 15.02 -8.45
CA ILE A 152 2.10 15.91 -9.12
C ILE A 152 1.68 17.06 -8.19
N HIS A 153 1.37 16.73 -6.93
CA HIS A 153 0.99 17.76 -5.98
C HIS A 153 2.14 18.70 -5.65
N PHE A 154 3.34 18.16 -5.39
CA PHE A 154 4.48 19.01 -5.04
C PHE A 154 4.92 19.92 -6.18
N ALA A 155 4.84 19.47 -7.43
CA ALA A 155 5.05 20.37 -8.58
C ALA A 155 4.05 21.55 -8.57
N SER A 156 2.77 21.30 -8.21
CA SER A 156 1.80 22.39 -8.06
C SER A 156 2.12 23.31 -6.87
N VAL A 157 2.69 22.77 -5.79
CA VAL A 157 3.17 23.56 -4.64
C VAL A 157 4.29 24.50 -5.06
N LEU A 158 5.28 24.04 -5.85
CA LEU A 158 6.34 24.89 -6.37
C LEU A 158 5.81 26.05 -7.22
N GLN A 159 4.78 25.78 -8.04
CA GLN A 159 4.08 26.82 -8.81
C GLN A 159 3.36 27.82 -7.89
N ARG A 160 2.59 27.33 -6.91
CA ARG A 160 1.87 28.18 -5.94
C ARG A 160 2.79 29.07 -5.13
N LEU A 161 3.99 28.57 -4.78
CA LEU A 161 5.04 29.36 -4.09
C LEU A 161 5.77 30.34 -5.03
N GLY A 162 5.53 30.26 -6.35
CA GLY A 162 6.17 31.12 -7.35
C GLY A 162 7.65 30.85 -7.52
N ILE A 163 8.13 29.63 -7.25
CA ILE A 163 9.57 29.28 -7.30
C ILE A 163 9.88 28.15 -8.29
N ALA A 164 8.92 27.64 -9.01
CA ALA A 164 9.12 26.46 -9.87
C ALA A 164 10.33 26.62 -10.83
N ASP A 165 10.46 27.77 -11.49
CA ASP A 165 11.59 28.05 -12.39
C ASP A 165 12.90 28.29 -11.64
N ALA A 166 12.84 28.94 -10.48
CA ALA A 166 14.03 29.27 -9.68
C ALA A 166 14.71 28.02 -9.09
N VAL A 167 13.95 26.93 -8.89
CA VAL A 167 14.46 25.69 -8.26
C VAL A 167 14.56 24.51 -9.23
N LYS A 168 14.22 24.68 -10.51
CA LYS A 168 14.17 23.57 -11.47
C LYS A 168 15.49 22.80 -11.58
N ASP A 169 16.61 23.51 -11.56
CA ASP A 169 17.95 22.91 -11.70
C ASP A 169 18.44 22.24 -10.40
N LYS A 170 17.74 22.45 -9.28
CA LYS A 170 17.96 21.80 -7.99
C LYS A 170 17.08 20.56 -7.79
N ALA A 171 16.07 20.40 -8.61
CA ALA A 171 15.08 19.36 -8.50
C ALA A 171 15.57 18.04 -9.12
N VAL A 172 15.71 17.00 -8.31
CA VAL A 172 15.97 15.64 -8.76
C VAL A 172 14.63 14.92 -8.92
N LEU A 173 14.29 14.56 -10.15
CA LEU A 173 13.05 13.84 -10.44
C LEU A 173 13.27 12.33 -10.27
N TRP A 174 12.51 11.70 -9.36
CA TRP A 174 12.64 10.29 -9.04
C TRP A 174 11.56 9.47 -9.78
N PRO A 175 11.93 8.38 -10.45
CA PRO A 175 10.99 7.67 -11.33
C PRO A 175 9.88 6.89 -10.60
N GLY A 176 10.06 6.63 -9.32
CA GLY A 176 9.14 5.84 -8.46
C GLY A 176 9.90 5.06 -7.40
N GLY A 177 9.18 4.42 -6.49
CA GLY A 177 9.78 3.79 -5.30
C GLY A 177 10.19 4.84 -4.25
N PHE A 178 11.09 4.46 -3.34
CA PHE A 178 11.46 5.31 -2.23
C PHE A 178 12.44 6.43 -2.64
N ALA A 179 11.91 7.59 -3.02
CA ALA A 179 12.72 8.76 -3.37
C ALA A 179 13.68 9.18 -2.24
N ALA A 180 13.37 8.86 -0.99
CA ALA A 180 14.23 9.10 0.16
C ALA A 180 15.61 8.40 0.07
N GLU A 181 15.74 7.35 -0.74
CA GLU A 181 17.04 6.72 -1.00
C GLU A 181 18.03 7.66 -1.70
N ALA A 182 17.55 8.61 -2.50
CA ALA A 182 18.41 9.60 -3.15
C ALA A 182 19.16 10.47 -2.11
N VAL A 183 18.54 10.75 -0.98
CA VAL A 183 19.16 11.48 0.14
C VAL A 183 20.30 10.67 0.76
N LEU A 184 20.12 9.37 0.94
CA LEU A 184 21.17 8.47 1.45
C LEU A 184 22.37 8.41 0.50
N LYS A 185 22.10 8.41 -0.79
CA LYS A 185 23.13 8.35 -1.85
C LYS A 185 23.82 9.71 -2.09
N GLY A 186 23.41 10.76 -1.35
CA GLY A 186 23.96 12.11 -1.52
C GLY A 186 23.54 12.81 -2.83
N GLN A 187 22.51 12.30 -3.50
CA GLN A 187 21.98 12.87 -4.75
C GLN A 187 21.06 14.07 -4.51
N ALA A 188 20.54 14.18 -3.28
CA ALA A 188 19.72 15.31 -2.85
C ALA A 188 19.93 15.57 -1.35
N GLU A 189 19.78 16.83 -0.91
CA GLU A 189 19.86 17.22 0.50
C GLU A 189 18.55 16.93 1.23
N LEU A 190 17.41 17.05 0.55
CA LEU A 190 16.12 16.70 1.11
C LEU A 190 15.21 15.98 0.10
N VAL A 191 14.25 15.23 0.65
CA VAL A 191 13.20 14.55 -0.10
C VAL A 191 11.85 15.12 0.26
N VAL A 192 10.98 15.23 -0.75
CA VAL A 192 9.56 15.56 -0.57
C VAL A 192 8.71 14.48 -1.21
N THR A 193 8.06 13.66 -0.37
CA THR A 193 7.22 12.54 -0.82
C THR A 193 6.19 12.19 0.25
N GLN A 194 5.41 11.12 0.04
CA GLN A 194 4.50 10.62 1.07
C GLN A 194 5.26 10.26 2.35
N ILE A 195 4.72 10.61 3.51
CA ILE A 195 5.36 10.30 4.82
C ILE A 195 5.62 8.81 4.96
N SER A 196 4.70 7.98 4.48
CA SER A 196 4.84 6.52 4.48
C SER A 196 5.95 5.97 3.56
N GLU A 197 6.53 6.80 2.69
CA GLU A 197 7.68 6.48 1.86
C GLU A 197 9.00 7.04 2.41
N ILE A 198 8.94 7.91 3.43
CA ILE A 198 10.12 8.43 4.16
C ILE A 198 10.46 7.52 5.33
N LEU A 199 9.48 7.23 6.19
CA LEU A 199 9.69 6.52 7.46
C LEU A 199 10.37 5.15 7.34
N PRO A 200 10.12 4.32 6.31
CA PRO A 200 10.78 3.02 6.17
C PRO A 200 12.26 3.12 5.79
N VAL A 201 12.73 4.27 5.33
CA VAL A 201 14.09 4.43 4.81
C VAL A 201 15.05 4.76 5.96
N LYS A 202 15.71 3.73 6.48
CA LYS A 202 16.70 3.89 7.56
C LYS A 202 17.81 4.85 7.14
N GLY A 203 18.17 5.79 8.03
CA GLY A 203 19.17 6.82 7.76
C GLY A 203 18.58 8.11 7.15
N VAL A 204 17.25 8.18 6.99
CA VAL A 204 16.53 9.41 6.69
C VAL A 204 15.67 9.80 7.90
N THR A 205 15.70 11.08 8.25
CA THR A 205 14.88 11.66 9.33
C THR A 205 13.74 12.44 8.70
N LEU A 206 12.51 12.13 9.10
CA LEU A 206 11.34 12.94 8.76
C LEU A 206 11.43 14.28 9.51
N VAL A 207 11.48 15.38 8.77
CA VAL A 207 11.43 16.74 9.33
C VAL A 207 10.01 17.05 9.82
N GLY A 208 9.03 16.74 9.00
CA GLY A 208 7.62 16.95 9.28
C GLY A 208 6.76 16.91 8.02
N PRO A 209 5.43 17.09 8.19
CA PRO A 209 4.51 17.26 7.07
C PRO A 209 4.70 18.60 6.38
N LEU A 210 4.24 18.73 5.14
CA LEU A 210 4.11 20.04 4.50
C LEU A 210 3.22 20.96 5.33
N PRO A 211 3.42 22.31 5.25
CA PRO A 211 2.54 23.29 5.87
C PRO A 211 1.07 22.99 5.52
N LYS A 212 0.17 23.19 6.48
CA LYS A 212 -1.27 22.86 6.35
C LYS A 212 -1.88 23.37 5.04
N ASP A 213 -1.56 24.62 4.66
CA ASP A 213 -2.12 25.25 3.47
C ASP A 213 -1.57 24.68 2.15
N LEU A 214 -0.45 23.94 2.21
CA LEU A 214 0.20 23.28 1.09
C LEU A 214 0.04 21.76 1.12
N GLN A 215 -0.54 21.22 2.21
CA GLN A 215 -0.66 19.78 2.41
C GLN A 215 -1.72 19.17 1.49
N LYS A 216 -1.48 17.93 1.11
CA LYS A 216 -2.46 17.04 0.48
C LYS A 216 -2.49 15.72 1.22
N ILE A 217 -3.65 15.40 1.77
CA ILE A 217 -3.90 14.07 2.32
C ILE A 217 -4.44 13.19 1.20
N THR A 218 -3.84 12.04 1.02
CA THR A 218 -4.22 11.03 0.02
C THR A 218 -4.82 9.83 0.73
N THR A 219 -6.04 9.44 0.36
CA THR A 219 -6.66 8.18 0.78
C THR A 219 -6.25 7.07 -0.19
N TYR A 220 -5.83 5.94 0.37
CA TYR A 220 -5.53 4.72 -0.37
C TYR A 220 -6.61 3.67 -0.09
N SER A 221 -7.14 3.10 -1.17
CA SER A 221 -8.26 2.17 -1.14
C SER A 221 -7.91 0.90 -1.91
N ALA A 222 -8.49 -0.22 -1.49
CA ALA A 222 -8.40 -1.48 -2.22
C ALA A 222 -9.67 -1.72 -3.03
N GLY A 223 -9.48 -2.29 -4.23
CA GLY A 223 -10.53 -2.77 -5.11
C GLY A 223 -10.21 -4.16 -5.64
N LEU A 224 -11.22 -5.01 -5.78
CA LEU A 224 -11.11 -6.30 -6.43
C LEU A 224 -11.13 -6.12 -7.95
N ALA A 225 -10.17 -6.69 -8.66
CA ALA A 225 -10.18 -6.69 -10.13
C ALA A 225 -11.31 -7.55 -10.68
N VAL A 226 -12.01 -7.07 -11.72
CA VAL A 226 -13.11 -7.84 -12.38
C VAL A 226 -12.59 -9.15 -12.97
N LYS A 227 -11.36 -9.17 -13.50
CA LYS A 227 -10.72 -10.35 -14.08
C LYS A 227 -9.79 -11.08 -13.10
N SER A 228 -10.09 -10.99 -11.79
CA SER A 228 -9.31 -11.71 -10.78
C SER A 228 -9.32 -13.22 -11.03
N ALA A 229 -8.14 -13.84 -11.00
CA ALA A 229 -7.98 -15.29 -11.07
C ALA A 229 -8.26 -15.99 -9.73
N ALA A 230 -8.16 -15.23 -8.61
CA ALA A 230 -8.38 -15.72 -7.24
C ALA A 230 -9.35 -14.81 -6.46
N PRO A 231 -10.63 -14.65 -6.87
CA PRO A 231 -11.53 -13.62 -6.34
C PRO A 231 -11.82 -13.78 -4.84
N ASP A 232 -12.01 -15.00 -4.33
CA ASP A 232 -12.34 -15.23 -2.92
C ASP A 232 -11.12 -15.02 -2.00
N PRO A 233 -9.91 -15.56 -2.29
CA PRO A 233 -8.71 -15.21 -1.58
C PRO A 233 -8.39 -13.70 -1.63
N ALA A 234 -8.62 -13.04 -2.76
CA ALA A 234 -8.41 -11.60 -2.92
C ALA A 234 -9.37 -10.78 -2.03
N ARG A 235 -10.66 -11.13 -1.97
CA ARG A 235 -11.64 -10.55 -1.04
C ARG A 235 -11.22 -10.73 0.41
N THR A 236 -10.76 -11.93 0.74
CA THR A 236 -10.26 -12.25 2.09
C THR A 236 -9.06 -11.40 2.45
N PHE A 237 -8.12 -11.18 1.52
CA PHE A 237 -6.96 -10.32 1.74
C PHE A 237 -7.36 -8.84 1.91
N ILE A 238 -8.29 -8.31 1.10
CA ILE A 238 -8.84 -6.96 1.27
C ILE A 238 -9.46 -6.79 2.66
N ALA A 239 -10.33 -7.72 3.06
CA ALA A 239 -10.98 -7.71 4.38
C ALA A 239 -9.95 -7.84 5.51
N TYR A 240 -8.90 -8.65 5.32
CA TYR A 240 -7.80 -8.79 6.26
C TYR A 240 -7.11 -7.44 6.54
N MET A 241 -6.71 -6.73 5.48
CA MET A 241 -6.05 -5.42 5.61
C MET A 241 -6.94 -4.36 6.29
N ALA A 242 -8.26 -4.46 6.11
CA ALA A 242 -9.23 -3.52 6.67
C ALA A 242 -9.58 -3.77 8.15
N ARG A 243 -8.94 -4.74 8.83
CA ARG A 243 -9.23 -5.04 10.24
C ARG A 243 -8.84 -3.87 11.16
N PRO A 244 -9.74 -3.41 12.06
CA PRO A 244 -9.44 -2.33 13.01
C PRO A 244 -8.22 -2.59 13.89
N ALA A 245 -7.91 -3.85 14.18
CA ALA A 245 -6.75 -4.27 14.96
C ALA A 245 -5.40 -3.83 14.33
N PHE A 246 -5.38 -3.49 13.05
CA PHE A 246 -4.19 -3.05 12.34
C PHE A 246 -3.95 -1.52 12.36
N LYS A 247 -4.85 -0.75 12.97
CA LYS A 247 -4.69 0.70 13.14
C LYS A 247 -3.32 1.11 13.68
N PRO A 248 -2.75 0.47 14.73
CA PRO A 248 -1.40 0.81 15.21
C PRO A 248 -0.30 0.55 14.17
N LYS A 249 -0.45 -0.50 13.34
CA LYS A 249 0.51 -0.83 12.28
C LYS A 249 0.50 0.22 11.17
N PHE A 250 -0.68 0.67 10.75
CA PHE A 250 -0.82 1.77 9.80
C PHE A 250 -0.18 3.06 10.35
N ALA A 251 -0.45 3.42 11.61
CA ALA A 251 0.13 4.60 12.23
C ALA A 251 1.67 4.53 12.30
N ALA A 252 2.24 3.38 12.66
CA ALA A 252 3.68 3.16 12.68
C ALA A 252 4.33 3.28 11.28
N ALA A 253 3.59 2.97 10.23
CA ALA A 253 4.01 3.14 8.84
C ALA A 253 3.77 4.56 8.29
N GLY A 254 3.37 5.53 9.11
CA GLY A 254 3.04 6.89 8.65
C GLY A 254 1.74 7.00 7.88
N LEU A 255 0.84 6.08 8.14
CA LEU A 255 -0.48 5.98 7.53
C LEU A 255 -1.55 6.11 8.62
N ASP A 256 -2.40 7.12 8.54
CA ASP A 256 -3.58 7.18 9.39
C ASP A 256 -4.59 6.15 8.91
N TYR A 257 -4.92 5.20 9.78
CA TYR A 257 -5.95 4.21 9.46
C TYR A 257 -7.33 4.90 9.32
N LYS A 258 -8.06 4.56 8.26
CA LYS A 258 -9.42 5.07 8.04
C LYS A 258 -10.43 4.00 8.48
N GLU A 259 -11.24 4.35 9.49
CA GLU A 259 -12.39 3.55 9.96
C GLU A 259 -13.56 3.63 8.98
#